data_e9fb25ee91958de2666adecf817d2913
#
_entry.id   e9fb25ee91958de2666adecf817d2913
#
_cell.length_a   1.000
_cell.length_b   1.000
_cell.length_c   1.000
_cell.angle_alpha   90.00
_cell.angle_beta   90.00
_cell.angle_gamma   90.00
#
_symmetry.space_group_name_H-M   'P 1'
#
loop_
_entity.id
_entity.type
_entity.pdbx_description
1 polymer ?
#
loop_
_entity_poly.entity_id
_entity_poly.type
_entity_poly.pdbx_seq_one_letter_code
_entity_poly.pdbx_strand_id
1 'polypeptide(L)'
;MIHVAIIAGGKGERFWPFSTRENPKQLLKIASDKTMLEETLDRVADFVPLEQTVIVTGENIRKQILERHPSLKESNILAEPFGKNTCLAVGFAAIHLHKKDPNGVMIVLSADHYIKPKERLIDILRFGAAIAERDDVLITLGINPTRPETGYGYIELGEQYDSFDGLISFRVKQFKEKPNRTLAQQYYIGRMHMWNSGMFIWSAKSILNAISRCKPEMYKLLTDYAETIGTPGEANARLELFEKAEGVSIDVGVLEEANNVVVIKADLIWDDIGSWLALERISPKDKDNNVSIGDTILHESFEISTVNSGDGILATLGVSDLVIVKTNSVVLVAHKTRVNDIKSLLARMKDDPRYDQYL
;
A
#
# COMPACT_ATOMS: atom_id res chain seq x y z
N MET A 1 22.60 2.86 7.76
CA MET A 1 21.45 3.51 8.46
C MET A 1 20.14 2.92 7.97
N ILE A 2 19.04 3.07 8.74
CA ILE A 2 17.70 2.61 8.32
C ILE A 2 16.94 3.78 7.68
N HIS A 3 16.35 3.55 6.52
CA HIS A 3 15.54 4.51 5.76
C HIS A 3 14.15 3.93 5.49
N VAL A 4 13.15 4.79 5.40
CA VAL A 4 11.78 4.39 5.05
C VAL A 4 11.40 4.97 3.70
N ALA A 5 10.89 4.14 2.81
CA ALA A 5 10.25 4.54 1.55
C ALA A 5 8.75 4.23 1.64
N ILE A 6 7.91 5.27 1.67
CA ILE A 6 6.46 5.14 1.71
C ILE A 6 5.94 5.25 0.27
N ILE A 7 5.35 4.18 -0.24
CA ILE A 7 4.75 4.17 -1.58
C ILE A 7 3.33 4.72 -1.50
N ALA A 8 3.10 5.85 -2.14
CA ALA A 8 1.86 6.63 -2.09
C ALA A 8 1.29 6.94 -3.49
N GLY A 9 1.27 5.93 -4.38
CA GLY A 9 0.99 6.11 -5.81
C GLY A 9 -0.40 5.68 -6.31
N GLY A 10 -1.28 5.16 -5.48
CA GLY A 10 -2.57 4.60 -5.90
C GLY A 10 -3.65 5.66 -6.19
N LYS A 11 -4.47 5.48 -7.24
CA LYS A 11 -5.62 6.37 -7.54
C LYS A 11 -6.79 6.20 -6.56
N GLY A 12 -6.90 5.03 -5.91
CA GLY A 12 -7.94 4.76 -4.93
C GLY A 12 -9.39 4.74 -5.46
N GLU A 13 -9.62 4.54 -6.75
CA GLU A 13 -10.93 4.63 -7.43
C GLU A 13 -12.06 3.84 -6.73
N ARG A 14 -11.72 2.77 -5.96
CA ARG A 14 -12.71 1.98 -5.21
C ARG A 14 -13.29 2.70 -3.99
N PHE A 15 -12.70 3.85 -3.60
CA PHE A 15 -13.21 4.71 -2.53
C PHE A 15 -13.99 5.91 -3.04
N TRP A 16 -14.34 5.92 -4.33
CA TRP A 16 -15.29 6.90 -4.83
C TRP A 16 -16.62 6.81 -4.03
N PRO A 17 -17.25 7.93 -3.65
CA PRO A 17 -16.97 9.31 -4.03
C PRO A 17 -15.96 10.06 -3.15
N PHE A 18 -15.32 9.46 -2.17
CA PHE A 18 -14.29 10.11 -1.35
C PHE A 18 -12.99 10.30 -2.11
N SER A 19 -12.57 9.27 -2.86
CA SER A 19 -11.39 9.35 -3.71
C SER A 19 -11.75 9.95 -5.06
N THR A 20 -11.12 11.08 -5.38
CA THR A 20 -11.21 11.80 -6.65
C THR A 20 -9.81 12.09 -7.17
N ARG A 21 -9.70 12.70 -8.35
CA ARG A 21 -8.40 13.16 -8.90
C ARG A 21 -7.67 14.12 -7.97
N GLU A 22 -8.43 14.96 -7.24
CA GLU A 22 -7.90 15.95 -6.31
C GLU A 22 -7.71 15.41 -4.89
N ASN A 23 -8.35 14.30 -4.54
CA ASN A 23 -8.28 13.72 -3.21
C ASN A 23 -8.02 12.21 -3.30
N PRO A 24 -6.79 11.79 -3.61
CA PRO A 24 -6.45 10.38 -3.76
C PRO A 24 -6.50 9.64 -2.41
N LYS A 25 -6.61 8.30 -2.45
CA LYS A 25 -6.83 7.42 -1.31
C LYS A 25 -5.90 7.71 -0.12
N GLN A 26 -4.62 7.92 -0.34
CA GLN A 26 -3.64 8.15 0.72
C GLN A 26 -3.86 9.44 1.51
N LEU A 27 -4.65 10.37 0.98
CA LEU A 27 -5.06 11.61 1.63
C LEU A 27 -6.46 11.55 2.25
N LEU A 28 -7.12 10.38 2.19
CA LEU A 28 -8.42 10.16 2.83
C LEU A 28 -8.28 9.82 4.30
N LYS A 29 -9.27 10.23 5.08
CA LYS A 29 -9.47 9.87 6.49
C LYS A 29 -10.48 8.73 6.55
N ILE A 30 -10.00 7.49 6.57
CA ILE A 30 -10.85 6.29 6.49
C ILE A 30 -10.92 5.57 7.83
N ALA A 31 -9.77 5.40 8.49
CA ALA A 31 -9.67 4.62 9.72
C ALA A 31 -9.66 5.47 10.99
N SER A 32 -9.41 6.77 10.86
CA SER A 32 -9.36 7.75 11.96
C SER A 32 -9.52 9.18 11.44
N ASP A 33 -9.33 10.16 12.31
CA ASP A 33 -9.32 11.60 11.96
C ASP A 33 -8.05 12.04 11.22
N LYS A 34 -7.07 11.15 11.04
CA LYS A 34 -5.85 11.37 10.27
C LYS A 34 -5.99 10.79 8.87
N THR A 35 -5.26 11.36 7.91
CA THR A 35 -5.13 10.75 6.60
C THR A 35 -4.35 9.43 6.69
N MET A 36 -4.52 8.54 5.74
CA MET A 36 -3.80 7.26 5.73
C MET A 36 -2.28 7.47 5.65
N LEU A 37 -1.83 8.50 4.94
CA LEU A 37 -0.41 8.88 4.89
C LEU A 37 0.09 9.38 6.26
N GLU A 38 -0.69 10.22 6.97
CA GLU A 38 -0.37 10.67 8.33
C GLU A 38 -0.25 9.50 9.28
N GLU A 39 -1.19 8.56 9.23
CA GLU A 39 -1.09 7.35 10.05
C GLU A 39 0.17 6.54 9.78
N THR A 40 0.58 6.45 8.50
CA THR A 40 1.78 5.72 8.13
C THR A 40 3.06 6.45 8.59
N LEU A 41 3.11 7.78 8.47
CA LEU A 41 4.21 8.59 8.99
C LEU A 41 4.31 8.47 10.51
N ASP A 42 3.21 8.64 11.25
CA ASP A 42 3.16 8.52 12.71
C ASP A 42 3.58 7.13 13.20
N ARG A 43 3.29 6.11 12.42
CA ARG A 43 3.60 4.71 12.74
C ARG A 43 5.10 4.48 12.82
N VAL A 44 5.90 5.19 12.04
CA VAL A 44 7.36 5.02 11.99
C VAL A 44 8.14 6.18 12.61
N ALA A 45 7.48 7.26 13.03
CA ALA A 45 8.12 8.49 13.51
C ALA A 45 9.06 8.29 14.71
N ASP A 46 8.73 7.35 15.63
CA ASP A 46 9.57 7.03 16.79
C ASP A 46 10.71 6.04 16.46
N PHE A 47 10.72 5.53 15.25
CA PHE A 47 11.68 4.52 14.81
C PHE A 47 12.70 5.06 13.82
N VAL A 48 12.26 5.85 12.83
CA VAL A 48 13.12 6.43 11.80
C VAL A 48 12.86 7.93 11.71
N PRO A 49 13.89 8.77 11.80
CA PRO A 49 13.75 10.21 11.64
C PRO A 49 13.16 10.60 10.27
N LEU A 50 12.44 11.73 10.25
CA LEU A 50 11.80 12.20 9.03
C LEU A 50 12.79 12.46 7.87
N GLU A 51 14.02 12.86 8.17
CA GLU A 51 15.11 13.09 7.22
C GLU A 51 15.57 11.80 6.53
N GLN A 52 15.23 10.64 7.09
CA GLN A 52 15.49 9.30 6.53
C GLN A 52 14.23 8.68 5.93
N THR A 53 13.14 9.44 5.82
CA THR A 53 11.87 9.00 5.24
C THR A 53 11.65 9.69 3.90
N VAL A 54 11.34 8.91 2.87
CA VAL A 54 10.93 9.42 1.55
C VAL A 54 9.54 8.89 1.19
N ILE A 55 8.77 9.71 0.50
CA ILE A 55 7.43 9.39 -0.01
C ILE A 55 7.52 9.33 -1.53
N VAL A 56 7.28 8.16 -2.11
CA VAL A 56 7.20 7.99 -3.57
C VAL A 56 5.76 8.21 -3.99
N THR A 57 5.51 9.23 -4.80
CA THR A 57 4.14 9.65 -5.15
C THR A 57 4.09 10.32 -6.52
N GLY A 58 2.87 10.48 -7.09
CA GLY A 58 2.72 11.21 -8.35
C GLY A 58 2.97 12.71 -8.21
N GLU A 59 3.56 13.33 -9.23
CA GLU A 59 3.83 14.79 -9.27
C GLU A 59 2.57 15.62 -9.02
N ASN A 60 1.41 15.15 -9.49
CA ASN A 60 0.12 15.83 -9.35
C ASN A 60 -0.38 15.98 -7.89
N ILE A 61 0.10 15.14 -6.96
CA ILE A 61 -0.31 15.18 -5.55
C ILE A 61 0.81 15.63 -4.61
N ARG A 62 2.04 15.79 -5.10
CA ARG A 62 3.20 16.27 -4.34
C ARG A 62 2.90 17.56 -3.58
N LYS A 63 2.36 18.57 -4.28
CA LYS A 63 2.03 19.86 -3.68
C LYS A 63 1.03 19.71 -2.53
N GLN A 64 -0.01 18.92 -2.71
CA GLN A 64 -1.02 18.68 -1.69
C GLN A 64 -0.44 17.99 -0.44
N ILE A 65 0.49 17.05 -0.63
CA ILE A 65 1.18 16.39 0.49
C ILE A 65 1.99 17.41 1.29
N LEU A 66 2.78 18.25 0.63
CA LEU A 66 3.60 19.27 1.30
C LEU A 66 2.74 20.35 2.00
N GLU A 67 1.63 20.76 1.41
CA GLU A 67 0.70 21.71 2.02
C GLU A 67 0.01 21.15 3.28
N ARG A 68 -0.36 19.86 3.25
CA ARG A 68 -1.04 19.19 4.39
C ARG A 68 -0.07 18.76 5.49
N HIS A 69 1.22 18.58 5.16
CA HIS A 69 2.25 18.11 6.08
C HIS A 69 3.45 19.07 6.10
N PRO A 70 3.35 20.20 6.82
CA PRO A 70 4.40 21.24 6.83
C PRO A 70 5.75 20.81 7.38
N SER A 71 5.81 19.66 8.09
CA SER A 71 7.06 19.06 8.56
C SER A 71 7.87 18.39 7.45
N LEU A 72 7.21 18.00 6.35
CA LEU A 72 7.87 17.42 5.19
C LEU A 72 8.56 18.51 4.36
N LYS A 73 9.74 18.16 3.83
CA LYS A 73 10.50 19.00 2.88
C LYS A 73 10.40 18.40 1.49
N GLU A 74 10.72 19.19 0.48
CA GLU A 74 10.85 18.72 -0.91
C GLU A 74 11.75 17.46 -1.02
N SER A 75 12.82 17.40 -0.23
CA SER A 75 13.75 16.25 -0.17
C SER A 75 13.12 14.96 0.37
N ASN A 76 11.94 15.03 1.01
CA ASN A 76 11.20 13.86 1.44
C ASN A 76 10.28 13.28 0.34
N ILE A 77 10.15 13.96 -0.81
CA ILE A 77 9.26 13.55 -1.88
C ILE A 77 10.05 13.10 -3.10
N LEU A 78 9.82 11.89 -3.51
CA LEU A 78 10.27 11.36 -4.81
C LEU A 78 9.05 11.32 -5.74
N ALA A 79 8.97 12.31 -6.63
CA ALA A 79 7.81 12.50 -7.47
C ALA A 79 7.92 11.72 -8.79
N GLU A 80 6.96 10.83 -9.03
CA GLU A 80 6.78 10.11 -10.28
C GLU A 80 6.04 11.00 -11.30
N PRO A 81 6.52 11.15 -12.53
CA PRO A 81 5.79 11.87 -13.57
C PRO A 81 4.40 11.26 -13.83
N PHE A 82 4.35 9.94 -13.79
CA PHE A 82 3.15 9.10 -13.83
C PHE A 82 3.45 7.70 -13.27
N GLY A 83 2.43 7.00 -12.77
CA GLY A 83 2.62 5.70 -12.14
C GLY A 83 3.00 4.59 -13.11
N LYS A 84 4.03 3.80 -12.77
CA LYS A 84 4.52 2.62 -13.52
C LYS A 84 4.58 1.36 -12.66
N ASN A 85 3.66 1.26 -11.68
CA ASN A 85 3.58 0.15 -10.75
C ASN A 85 4.75 0.08 -9.75
N THR A 86 4.73 -0.88 -8.82
CA THR A 86 5.57 -0.86 -7.62
C THR A 86 7.04 -1.24 -7.88
N CYS A 87 7.38 -1.98 -8.92
CA CYS A 87 8.77 -2.33 -9.20
C CYS A 87 9.62 -1.09 -9.51
N LEU A 88 9.12 -0.22 -10.39
CA LEU A 88 9.83 1.02 -10.70
C LEU A 88 9.84 1.98 -9.51
N ALA A 89 8.73 2.11 -8.77
CA ALA A 89 8.66 2.97 -7.59
C ALA A 89 9.69 2.57 -6.51
N VAL A 90 9.83 1.26 -6.25
CA VAL A 90 10.83 0.70 -5.34
C VAL A 90 12.25 0.91 -5.86
N GLY A 91 12.48 0.63 -7.14
CA GLY A 91 13.79 0.85 -7.79
C GLY A 91 14.20 2.32 -7.78
N PHE A 92 13.25 3.23 -8.02
CA PHE A 92 13.45 4.67 -7.97
C PHE A 92 13.81 5.16 -6.57
N ALA A 93 13.13 4.68 -5.52
CA ALA A 93 13.52 4.95 -4.14
C ALA A 93 14.90 4.36 -3.81
N ALA A 94 15.15 3.12 -4.22
CA ALA A 94 16.41 2.42 -3.94
C ALA A 94 17.62 3.11 -4.58
N ILE A 95 17.51 3.65 -5.80
CA ILE A 95 18.62 4.32 -6.47
C ILE A 95 18.98 5.65 -5.79
N HIS A 96 17.96 6.43 -5.36
CA HIS A 96 18.16 7.65 -4.57
C HIS A 96 18.82 7.35 -3.22
N LEU A 97 18.33 6.31 -2.55
CA LEU A 97 18.89 5.89 -1.28
C LEU A 97 20.33 5.39 -1.43
N HIS A 98 20.60 4.52 -2.40
CA HIS A 98 21.93 3.97 -2.64
C HIS A 98 22.97 5.06 -2.92
N LYS A 99 22.58 6.12 -3.63
CA LYS A 99 23.45 7.29 -3.86
C LYS A 99 23.76 8.05 -2.58
N LYS A 100 22.81 8.15 -1.65
CA LYS A 100 22.95 8.84 -0.37
C LYS A 100 23.65 7.99 0.69
N ASP A 101 23.30 6.71 0.77
CA ASP A 101 23.79 5.74 1.76
C ASP A 101 23.90 4.35 1.11
N PRO A 102 25.05 4.01 0.51
CA PRO A 102 25.26 2.75 -0.22
C PRO A 102 25.03 1.47 0.61
N ASN A 103 25.17 1.57 1.93
CA ASN A 103 24.94 0.46 2.88
C ASN A 103 23.62 0.60 3.64
N GLY A 104 22.75 1.52 3.24
CA GLY A 104 21.50 1.78 3.89
C GLY A 104 20.50 0.64 3.73
N VAL A 105 19.78 0.32 4.81
CA VAL A 105 18.60 -0.56 4.79
C VAL A 105 17.38 0.27 4.42
N MET A 106 16.61 -0.19 3.46
CA MET A 106 15.37 0.41 3.02
C MET A 106 14.18 -0.42 3.49
N ILE A 107 13.32 0.19 4.29
CA ILE A 107 11.99 -0.33 4.64
C ILE A 107 11.00 0.29 3.68
N VAL A 108 10.24 -0.54 2.97
CA VAL A 108 9.18 -0.12 2.05
C VAL A 108 7.83 -0.34 2.71
N LEU A 109 7.03 0.71 2.82
CA LEU A 109 5.68 0.69 3.37
C LEU A 109 4.67 1.26 2.36
N SER A 110 3.45 0.75 2.37
CA SER A 110 2.33 1.40 1.67
C SER A 110 1.74 2.52 2.52
N ALA A 111 1.40 3.63 1.87
CA ALA A 111 0.78 4.79 2.52
C ALA A 111 -0.66 4.54 3.02
N ASP A 112 -1.28 3.42 2.62
CA ASP A 112 -2.71 3.19 2.68
C ASP A 112 -3.13 1.90 3.40
N HIS A 113 -2.23 1.33 4.23
CA HIS A 113 -2.52 0.15 5.03
C HIS A 113 -2.98 0.50 6.46
N TYR A 114 -3.93 -0.28 6.97
CA TYR A 114 -4.29 -0.30 8.39
C TYR A 114 -3.45 -1.35 9.10
N ILE A 115 -2.73 -0.95 10.15
CA ILE A 115 -1.80 -1.83 10.87
C ILE A 115 -1.86 -1.52 12.37
N LYS A 116 -2.10 -2.55 13.20
CA LYS A 116 -2.05 -2.47 14.67
C LYS A 116 -1.49 -3.76 15.26
N PRO A 117 -0.88 -3.71 16.47
CA PRO A 117 -0.44 -2.49 17.15
C PRO A 117 0.85 -1.93 16.53
N LYS A 118 1.10 -0.63 16.69
CA LYS A 118 2.28 0.10 16.19
C LYS A 118 3.58 -0.50 16.74
N GLU A 119 3.62 -0.75 18.03
CA GLU A 119 4.82 -1.23 18.75
C GLU A 119 5.29 -2.56 18.16
N ARG A 120 4.35 -3.50 17.93
CA ARG A 120 4.68 -4.80 17.34
C ARG A 120 5.23 -4.68 15.92
N LEU A 121 4.70 -3.76 15.13
CA LEU A 121 5.26 -3.47 13.80
C LEU A 121 6.71 -2.99 13.92
N ILE A 122 7.00 -2.06 14.82
CA ILE A 122 8.37 -1.54 15.02
C ILE A 122 9.35 -2.66 15.40
N ASP A 123 8.96 -3.58 16.29
CA ASP A 123 9.80 -4.73 16.64
C ASP A 123 10.10 -5.62 15.42
N ILE A 124 9.09 -5.89 14.59
CA ILE A 124 9.24 -6.65 13.34
C ILE A 124 10.17 -5.91 12.37
N LEU A 125 10.02 -4.60 12.21
CA LEU A 125 10.85 -3.80 11.33
C LEU A 125 12.32 -3.76 11.80
N ARG A 126 12.56 -3.68 13.12
CA ARG A 126 13.91 -3.77 13.70
C ARG A 126 14.55 -5.12 13.45
N PHE A 127 13.82 -6.19 13.68
CA PHE A 127 14.29 -7.56 13.41
C PHE A 127 14.64 -7.74 11.93
N GLY A 128 13.75 -7.32 11.02
CA GLY A 128 14.01 -7.39 9.59
C GLY A 128 15.19 -6.53 9.15
N ALA A 129 15.35 -5.32 9.70
CA ALA A 129 16.48 -4.47 9.41
C ALA A 129 17.82 -5.10 9.84
N ALA A 130 17.87 -5.73 11.02
CA ALA A 130 19.06 -6.44 11.49
C ALA A 130 19.45 -7.62 10.55
N ILE A 131 18.48 -8.36 10.04
CA ILE A 131 18.72 -9.41 9.04
C ILE A 131 19.24 -8.79 7.73
N ALA A 132 18.59 -7.71 7.23
CA ALA A 132 18.96 -7.08 5.96
C ALA A 132 20.32 -6.35 6.01
N GLU A 133 20.79 -5.94 7.18
CA GLU A 133 22.14 -5.39 7.38
C GLU A 133 23.22 -6.47 7.30
N ARG A 134 22.90 -7.70 7.74
CA ARG A 134 23.82 -8.83 7.79
C ARG A 134 23.86 -9.63 6.49
N ASP A 135 22.69 -9.84 5.88
CA ASP A 135 22.48 -10.82 4.82
C ASP A 135 21.98 -10.17 3.52
N ASP A 136 22.40 -10.72 2.37
CA ASP A 136 21.87 -10.32 1.06
C ASP A 136 20.52 -11.02 0.78
N VAL A 137 19.47 -10.56 1.43
CA VAL A 137 18.12 -11.13 1.34
C VAL A 137 17.07 -10.05 1.05
N LEU A 138 15.96 -10.49 0.47
CA LEU A 138 14.76 -9.69 0.24
C LEU A 138 13.69 -10.11 1.25
N ILE A 139 13.38 -9.24 2.21
CA ILE A 139 12.46 -9.58 3.28
C ILE A 139 11.08 -9.01 2.99
N THR A 140 10.04 -9.83 3.17
CA THR A 140 8.65 -9.39 3.19
C THR A 140 8.00 -9.75 4.53
N LEU A 141 6.93 -9.02 4.91
CA LEU A 141 6.15 -9.35 6.10
C LEU A 141 4.93 -10.19 5.69
N GLY A 142 4.84 -11.38 6.26
CA GLY A 142 3.76 -12.32 6.03
C GLY A 142 2.67 -12.22 7.10
N ILE A 143 1.43 -12.05 6.68
CA ILE A 143 0.25 -11.98 7.54
C ILE A 143 -0.48 -13.32 7.53
N ASN A 144 -0.92 -13.80 8.69
CA ASN A 144 -1.73 -15.01 8.78
C ASN A 144 -3.08 -14.80 8.06
N PRO A 145 -3.42 -15.64 7.07
CA PRO A 145 -4.71 -15.56 6.40
C PRO A 145 -5.86 -15.79 7.38
N THR A 146 -6.86 -14.91 7.33
CA THR A 146 -8.11 -15.03 8.11
C THR A 146 -9.29 -15.47 7.24
N ARG A 147 -9.11 -15.48 5.92
CA ARG A 147 -10.07 -15.86 4.88
C ARG A 147 -9.35 -16.23 3.57
N PRO A 148 -10.02 -16.91 2.62
CA PRO A 148 -9.43 -17.20 1.31
C PRO A 148 -9.52 -15.96 0.38
N GLU A 149 -8.62 -15.00 0.56
CA GLU A 149 -8.59 -13.75 -0.21
C GLU A 149 -7.92 -13.96 -1.58
N THR A 150 -8.54 -13.48 -2.66
CA THR A 150 -8.01 -13.59 -4.01
C THR A 150 -7.32 -12.31 -4.50
N GLY A 151 -7.42 -11.23 -3.74
CA GLY A 151 -6.81 -9.94 -4.04
C GLY A 151 -5.37 -9.81 -3.55
N TYR A 152 -4.86 -10.78 -2.79
CA TYR A 152 -3.53 -10.74 -2.18
C TYR A 152 -2.58 -11.79 -2.78
N GLY A 153 -1.28 -11.52 -2.66
CA GLY A 153 -0.24 -12.51 -2.85
C GLY A 153 -0.18 -13.51 -1.68
N TYR A 154 0.21 -14.73 -1.96
CA TYR A 154 0.43 -15.79 -0.96
C TYR A 154 1.88 -16.24 -1.00
N ILE A 155 2.41 -16.51 0.20
CA ILE A 155 3.82 -16.89 0.43
C ILE A 155 3.82 -18.27 1.09
N GLU A 156 4.36 -19.28 0.42
CA GLU A 156 4.58 -20.60 1.01
C GLU A 156 5.82 -20.58 1.89
N LEU A 157 5.68 -21.00 3.16
CA LEU A 157 6.77 -21.05 4.12
C LEU A 157 7.69 -22.24 3.82
N GLY A 158 8.98 -21.97 3.79
CA GLY A 158 10.06 -22.97 3.74
C GLY A 158 10.66 -23.22 5.12
N GLU A 159 11.98 -23.45 5.15
CA GLU A 159 12.72 -23.66 6.40
C GLU A 159 12.81 -22.36 7.21
N GLN A 160 12.90 -22.50 8.54
CA GLN A 160 13.18 -21.38 9.42
C GLN A 160 14.53 -20.75 9.05
N TYR A 161 14.55 -19.43 8.96
CA TYR A 161 15.74 -18.68 8.57
C TYR A 161 16.44 -18.08 9.78
N ASP A 162 15.70 -17.34 10.61
CA ASP A 162 16.21 -16.66 11.81
C ASP A 162 15.10 -16.50 12.86
N SER A 163 15.50 -16.22 14.10
CA SER A 163 14.55 -15.93 15.18
C SER A 163 15.18 -15.04 16.25
N PHE A 164 14.41 -14.11 16.78
CA PHE A 164 14.82 -13.23 17.86
C PHE A 164 13.59 -12.73 18.64
N ASP A 165 13.59 -12.86 19.94
CA ASP A 165 12.57 -12.35 20.88
C ASP A 165 11.12 -12.69 20.46
N GLY A 166 10.90 -13.97 20.11
CA GLY A 166 9.59 -14.47 19.67
C GLY A 166 9.20 -14.09 18.25
N LEU A 167 10.04 -13.34 17.52
CA LEU A 167 9.92 -13.12 16.09
C LEU A 167 10.61 -14.27 15.33
N ILE A 168 10.00 -14.74 14.27
CA ILE A 168 10.52 -15.85 13.47
C ILE A 168 10.43 -15.48 12.00
N SER A 169 11.48 -15.80 11.25
CA SER A 169 11.52 -15.69 9.80
C SER A 169 11.75 -17.02 9.12
N PHE A 170 11.30 -17.14 7.88
CA PHE A 170 11.39 -18.36 7.07
C PHE A 170 11.90 -18.01 5.67
N ARG A 171 12.59 -18.95 5.03
CA ARG A 171 12.83 -18.86 3.58
C ARG A 171 11.49 -18.97 2.86
N VAL A 172 11.34 -18.23 1.80
CA VAL A 172 10.16 -18.36 0.93
C VAL A 172 10.39 -19.52 -0.02
N LYS A 173 9.47 -20.49 -0.01
CA LYS A 173 9.52 -21.65 -0.91
C LYS A 173 8.83 -21.31 -2.22
N GLN A 174 7.72 -20.59 -2.17
CA GLN A 174 6.98 -20.14 -3.33
C GLN A 174 6.25 -18.83 -3.02
N PHE A 175 6.23 -17.94 -3.98
CA PHE A 175 5.40 -16.74 -3.99
C PHE A 175 4.34 -16.87 -5.09
N LYS A 176 3.08 -16.53 -4.79
CA LYS A 176 1.98 -16.60 -5.77
C LYS A 176 1.09 -15.38 -5.66
N GLU A 177 1.18 -14.50 -6.64
CA GLU A 177 0.36 -13.28 -6.70
C GLU A 177 -1.07 -13.61 -7.16
N LYS A 178 -2.06 -13.15 -6.40
CA LYS A 178 -3.50 -13.18 -6.69
C LYS A 178 -4.00 -14.53 -7.25
N PRO A 179 -4.00 -15.59 -6.43
CA PRO A 179 -4.45 -16.92 -6.86
C PRO A 179 -5.96 -16.91 -7.20
N ASN A 180 -6.40 -17.88 -7.97
CA ASN A 180 -7.84 -18.10 -8.15
C ASN A 180 -8.50 -18.58 -6.84
N ARG A 181 -9.84 -18.55 -6.78
CA ARG A 181 -10.61 -18.87 -5.58
C ARG A 181 -10.30 -20.26 -5.01
N THR A 182 -10.18 -21.27 -5.88
CA THR A 182 -9.88 -22.65 -5.45
C THR A 182 -8.53 -22.75 -4.79
N LEU A 183 -7.51 -22.15 -5.37
CA LEU A 183 -6.16 -22.13 -4.83
C LEU A 183 -6.06 -21.32 -3.54
N ALA A 184 -6.71 -20.15 -3.47
CA ALA A 184 -6.80 -19.35 -2.25
C ALA A 184 -7.44 -20.14 -1.09
N GLN A 185 -8.49 -20.93 -1.37
CA GLN A 185 -9.14 -21.80 -0.39
C GLN A 185 -8.18 -22.92 0.09
N GLN A 186 -7.43 -23.55 -0.80
CA GLN A 186 -6.43 -24.55 -0.45
C GLN A 186 -5.32 -23.97 0.43
N TYR A 187 -4.80 -22.79 0.09
CA TYR A 187 -3.78 -22.10 0.87
C TYR A 187 -4.26 -21.74 2.28
N TYR A 188 -5.50 -21.25 2.39
CA TYR A 188 -6.12 -20.90 3.67
C TYR A 188 -6.29 -22.14 4.58
N ILE A 189 -6.78 -23.27 4.04
CA ILE A 189 -6.98 -24.50 4.81
C ILE A 189 -5.64 -25.13 5.18
N GLY A 190 -4.67 -25.14 4.28
CA GLY A 190 -3.38 -25.78 4.44
C GLY A 190 -2.47 -25.13 5.50
N ARG A 191 -2.72 -23.89 5.90
CA ARG A 191 -1.99 -23.12 6.94
C ARG A 191 -0.47 -23.00 6.75
N MET A 192 0.05 -23.36 5.58
CA MET A 192 1.46 -23.23 5.22
C MET A 192 1.75 -21.96 4.42
N HIS A 193 0.73 -21.14 4.19
CA HIS A 193 0.83 -19.94 3.42
C HIS A 193 0.47 -18.71 4.27
N MET A 194 1.16 -17.61 4.01
CA MET A 194 0.87 -16.30 4.56
C MET A 194 0.45 -15.35 3.44
N TRP A 195 -0.33 -14.32 3.76
CA TRP A 195 -0.53 -13.22 2.83
C TRP A 195 0.72 -12.37 2.74
N ASN A 196 1.08 -11.96 1.54
CA ASN A 196 2.05 -10.90 1.34
C ASN A 196 1.44 -9.55 1.71
N SER A 197 2.03 -8.88 2.67
CA SER A 197 1.53 -7.57 3.14
C SER A 197 1.89 -6.42 2.21
N GLY A 198 2.82 -6.60 1.26
CA GLY A 198 3.38 -5.49 0.48
C GLY A 198 4.31 -4.57 1.29
N MET A 199 4.75 -5.00 2.46
CA MET A 199 5.79 -4.35 3.26
C MET A 199 7.10 -5.11 3.10
N PHE A 200 8.20 -4.40 2.82
CA PHE A 200 9.47 -5.03 2.50
C PHE A 200 10.63 -4.39 3.26
N ILE A 201 11.69 -5.17 3.47
CA ILE A 201 12.92 -4.73 4.12
C ILE A 201 14.11 -5.37 3.39
N TRP A 202 15.05 -4.57 2.96
CA TRP A 202 16.26 -4.99 2.28
C TRP A 202 17.33 -3.90 2.29
N SER A 203 18.57 -4.21 1.99
CA SER A 203 19.51 -3.17 1.66
C SER A 203 19.20 -2.57 0.28
N ALA A 204 19.47 -1.28 0.06
CA ALA A 204 19.31 -0.67 -1.26
C ALA A 204 20.10 -1.45 -2.33
N LYS A 205 21.27 -1.96 -1.97
CA LYS A 205 22.11 -2.79 -2.83
C LYS A 205 21.43 -4.13 -3.18
N SER A 206 20.83 -4.83 -2.19
CA SER A 206 20.19 -6.13 -2.41
C SER A 206 19.03 -6.04 -3.40
N ILE A 207 18.16 -5.03 -3.24
CA ILE A 207 17.04 -4.86 -4.16
C ILE A 207 17.48 -4.43 -5.56
N LEU A 208 18.47 -3.55 -5.68
CA LEU A 208 19.02 -3.16 -6.99
C LEU A 208 19.68 -4.35 -7.69
N ASN A 209 20.40 -5.21 -6.96
CA ASN A 209 20.96 -6.45 -7.49
C ASN A 209 19.85 -7.42 -7.95
N ALA A 210 18.75 -7.52 -7.21
CA ALA A 210 17.63 -8.35 -7.61
C ALA A 210 16.96 -7.81 -8.88
N ILE A 211 16.72 -6.50 -8.96
CA ILE A 211 16.20 -5.85 -10.17
C ILE A 211 17.15 -6.08 -11.36
N SER A 212 18.47 -6.00 -11.16
CA SER A 212 19.44 -6.24 -12.26
C SER A 212 19.36 -7.66 -12.81
N ARG A 213 19.02 -8.65 -11.97
CA ARG A 213 18.90 -10.05 -12.39
C ARG A 213 17.55 -10.34 -13.05
N CYS A 214 16.45 -9.87 -12.44
CA CYS A 214 15.10 -10.18 -12.88
C CYS A 214 14.59 -9.22 -13.97
N LYS A 215 15.04 -7.96 -13.96
CA LYS A 215 14.60 -6.87 -14.88
C LYS A 215 15.79 -6.04 -15.35
N PRO A 216 16.71 -6.62 -16.15
CA PRO A 216 17.97 -5.97 -16.52
C PRO A 216 17.79 -4.65 -17.28
N GLU A 217 16.77 -4.54 -18.12
CA GLU A 217 16.48 -3.29 -18.83
C GLU A 217 16.03 -2.17 -17.89
N MET A 218 15.18 -2.49 -16.92
CA MET A 218 14.77 -1.52 -15.89
C MET A 218 15.97 -1.09 -15.04
N TYR A 219 16.85 -2.02 -14.66
CA TYR A 219 18.07 -1.70 -13.92
C TYR A 219 18.97 -0.75 -14.70
N LYS A 220 19.16 -0.98 -16.00
CA LYS A 220 19.91 -0.08 -16.85
C LYS A 220 19.33 1.33 -16.86
N LEU A 221 18.03 1.46 -17.05
CA LEU A 221 17.35 2.76 -17.03
C LEU A 221 17.50 3.47 -15.68
N LEU A 222 17.43 2.72 -14.56
CA LEU A 222 17.65 3.25 -13.20
C LEU A 222 19.09 3.74 -13.02
N THR A 223 20.08 3.00 -13.52
CA THR A 223 21.50 3.41 -13.43
C THR A 223 21.82 4.60 -14.31
N ASP A 224 21.30 4.64 -15.54
CA ASP A 224 21.44 5.79 -16.44
C ASP A 224 20.82 7.06 -15.79
N TYR A 225 19.66 6.92 -15.16
CA TYR A 225 19.04 8.00 -14.39
C TYR A 225 19.89 8.43 -13.18
N ALA A 226 20.49 7.49 -12.45
CA ALA A 226 21.27 7.78 -11.24
C ALA A 226 22.42 8.75 -11.49
N GLU A 227 23.05 8.69 -12.68
CA GLU A 227 24.13 9.61 -13.09
C GLU A 227 23.65 11.06 -13.20
N THR A 228 22.34 11.27 -13.41
CA THR A 228 21.76 12.61 -13.60
C THR A 228 21.23 13.25 -12.32
N ILE A 229 21.09 12.49 -11.22
CA ILE A 229 20.56 12.99 -9.95
C ILE A 229 21.41 14.15 -9.42
N GLY A 230 20.78 15.31 -9.19
CA GLY A 230 21.41 16.55 -8.74
C GLY A 230 22.01 17.39 -9.87
N THR A 231 21.80 17.01 -11.15
CA THR A 231 22.21 17.79 -12.32
C THR A 231 21.01 18.51 -12.96
N PRO A 232 21.23 19.53 -13.80
CA PRO A 232 20.13 20.19 -14.55
C PRO A 232 19.36 19.25 -15.47
N GLY A 233 19.92 18.10 -15.84
CA GLY A 233 19.29 17.08 -16.70
C GLY A 233 18.36 16.11 -15.98
N GLU A 234 18.32 16.12 -14.66
CA GLU A 234 17.59 15.14 -13.84
C GLU A 234 16.12 15.02 -14.21
N ALA A 235 15.42 16.14 -14.41
CA ALA A 235 13.97 16.13 -14.70
C ALA A 235 13.66 15.42 -16.03
N ASN A 236 14.47 15.65 -17.07
CA ASN A 236 14.30 15.00 -18.37
C ASN A 236 14.66 13.51 -18.31
N ALA A 237 15.74 13.15 -17.62
CA ALA A 237 16.15 11.76 -17.44
C ALA A 237 15.12 10.96 -16.62
N ARG A 238 14.49 11.58 -15.60
CA ARG A 238 13.38 11.00 -14.85
C ARG A 238 12.18 10.73 -15.75
N LEU A 239 11.77 11.67 -16.59
CA LEU A 239 10.69 11.46 -17.53
C LEU A 239 10.99 10.30 -18.47
N GLU A 240 12.19 10.25 -19.05
CA GLU A 240 12.65 9.19 -19.94
C GLU A 240 12.64 7.81 -19.25
N LEU A 241 13.13 7.73 -18.00
CA LEU A 241 13.06 6.52 -17.17
C LEU A 241 11.63 6.00 -17.09
N PHE A 242 10.67 6.86 -16.71
CA PHE A 242 9.28 6.47 -16.54
C PHE A 242 8.56 6.16 -17.86
N GLU A 243 8.93 6.79 -18.97
CA GLU A 243 8.39 6.48 -20.30
C GLU A 243 8.81 5.08 -20.76
N LYS A 244 10.10 4.76 -20.63
CA LYS A 244 10.71 3.53 -21.16
C LYS A 244 10.54 2.31 -20.26
N ALA A 245 10.46 2.50 -18.93
CA ALA A 245 10.37 1.39 -18.00
C ALA A 245 9.07 0.58 -18.16
N GLU A 246 9.17 -0.73 -17.97
CA GLU A 246 8.03 -1.64 -17.90
C GLU A 246 7.17 -1.37 -16.64
N GLY A 247 5.84 -1.38 -16.78
CA GLY A 247 4.91 -1.21 -15.68
C GLY A 247 4.55 -2.54 -15.01
N VAL A 248 5.40 -3.08 -14.13
CA VAL A 248 5.23 -4.35 -13.42
C VAL A 248 5.27 -4.14 -11.91
N SER A 249 4.55 -4.97 -11.12
CA SER A 249 4.67 -4.94 -9.66
C SER A 249 5.99 -5.55 -9.19
N ILE A 250 6.47 -5.13 -8.02
CA ILE A 250 7.69 -5.70 -7.41
C ILE A 250 7.51 -7.19 -7.12
N ASP A 251 6.28 -7.59 -6.80
CA ASP A 251 5.91 -8.96 -6.49
C ASP A 251 6.17 -9.88 -7.68
N VAL A 252 5.59 -9.54 -8.84
CA VAL A 252 5.74 -10.31 -10.09
C VAL A 252 7.11 -10.08 -10.73
N GLY A 253 7.60 -8.84 -10.71
CA GLY A 253 8.85 -8.48 -11.39
C GLY A 253 10.11 -8.98 -10.70
N VAL A 254 10.06 -9.22 -9.39
CA VAL A 254 11.25 -9.60 -8.60
C VAL A 254 10.95 -10.75 -7.64
N LEU A 255 9.93 -10.64 -6.78
CA LEU A 255 9.78 -11.58 -5.66
C LEU A 255 9.35 -12.99 -6.09
N GLU A 256 8.61 -13.14 -7.19
CA GLU A 256 8.27 -14.47 -7.76
C GLU A 256 9.50 -15.18 -8.38
N GLU A 257 10.52 -14.41 -8.82
CA GLU A 257 11.70 -14.93 -9.51
C GLU A 257 12.93 -15.03 -8.60
N ALA A 258 12.98 -14.25 -7.51
CA ALA A 258 14.14 -14.20 -6.63
C ALA A 258 14.24 -15.43 -5.73
N ASN A 259 15.47 -15.95 -5.55
CA ASN A 259 15.74 -17.14 -4.74
C ASN A 259 16.21 -16.84 -3.31
N ASN A 260 16.39 -15.57 -2.97
CA ASN A 260 16.87 -15.09 -1.66
C ASN A 260 15.77 -14.35 -0.87
N VAL A 261 14.50 -14.72 -1.08
CA VAL A 261 13.37 -14.11 -0.36
C VAL A 261 13.19 -14.77 1.00
N VAL A 262 13.01 -13.93 2.02
CA VAL A 262 12.71 -14.31 3.40
C VAL A 262 11.39 -13.67 3.82
N VAL A 263 10.56 -14.38 4.55
CA VAL A 263 9.33 -13.83 5.12
C VAL A 263 9.43 -13.82 6.65
N ILE A 264 9.15 -12.67 7.26
CA ILE A 264 8.96 -12.57 8.71
C ILE A 264 7.48 -12.78 9.00
N LYS A 265 7.18 -13.73 9.90
CA LYS A 265 5.82 -13.93 10.38
C LYS A 265 5.39 -12.72 11.21
N ALA A 266 4.48 -11.93 10.67
CA ALA A 266 3.97 -10.72 11.30
C ALA A 266 2.62 -11.00 11.98
N ASP A 267 2.65 -11.04 13.31
CA ASP A 267 1.44 -11.15 14.12
C ASP A 267 0.84 -9.76 14.35
N LEU A 268 0.13 -9.29 13.35
CA LEU A 268 -0.45 -7.94 13.25
C LEU A 268 -1.92 -8.02 12.83
N ILE A 269 -2.72 -7.07 13.28
CA ILE A 269 -3.98 -6.73 12.63
C ILE A 269 -3.63 -5.87 11.43
N TRP A 270 -3.85 -6.42 10.24
CA TRP A 270 -3.47 -5.79 8.98
C TRP A 270 -4.62 -5.85 7.98
N ASP A 271 -4.84 -4.75 7.28
CA ASP A 271 -5.75 -4.67 6.15
C ASP A 271 -5.19 -3.68 5.11
N ASP A 272 -5.27 -4.01 3.82
CA ASP A 272 -4.82 -3.15 2.71
C ASP A 272 -5.80 -1.99 2.43
N ILE A 273 -6.94 -1.97 3.13
CA ILE A 273 -8.07 -1.07 2.88
C ILE A 273 -8.35 -0.95 1.37
N GLY A 274 -8.59 -2.09 0.71
CA GLY A 274 -8.69 -2.16 -0.75
C GLY A 274 -10.00 -1.61 -1.33
N SER A 275 -11.07 -1.51 -0.53
CA SER A 275 -12.39 -1.00 -0.93
C SER A 275 -13.22 -0.64 0.30
N TRP A 276 -14.40 -0.08 0.10
CA TRP A 276 -15.37 0.23 1.17
C TRP A 276 -15.71 -0.97 2.07
N LEU A 277 -15.57 -2.22 1.59
CA LEU A 277 -15.75 -3.43 2.41
C LEU A 277 -14.71 -3.56 3.52
N ALA A 278 -13.59 -2.84 3.45
CA ALA A 278 -12.60 -2.82 4.51
C ALA A 278 -13.17 -2.26 5.82
N LEU A 279 -14.12 -1.33 5.75
CA LEU A 279 -14.74 -0.73 6.95
C LEU A 279 -15.32 -1.79 7.88
N GLU A 280 -15.90 -2.86 7.35
CA GLU A 280 -16.46 -3.94 8.16
C GLU A 280 -15.40 -4.73 8.95
N ARG A 281 -14.15 -4.67 8.51
CA ARG A 281 -13.03 -5.40 9.12
C ARG A 281 -12.26 -4.54 10.13
N ILE A 282 -12.27 -3.22 9.93
CA ILE A 282 -11.45 -2.30 10.74
C ILE A 282 -12.26 -1.42 11.70
N SER A 283 -13.60 -1.35 11.53
CA SER A 283 -14.47 -0.50 12.34
C SER A 283 -15.34 -1.32 13.31
N PRO A 284 -15.74 -0.73 14.46
CA PRO A 284 -16.72 -1.34 15.34
C PRO A 284 -18.07 -1.56 14.62
N LYS A 285 -18.74 -2.65 14.97
CA LYS A 285 -20.07 -2.98 14.47
C LYS A 285 -21.10 -2.87 15.59
N ASP A 286 -22.32 -2.47 15.24
CA ASP A 286 -23.46 -2.56 16.14
C ASP A 286 -23.98 -4.00 16.27
N LYS A 287 -25.06 -4.19 17.06
CA LYS A 287 -25.70 -5.49 17.28
C LYS A 287 -26.28 -6.14 16.00
N ASP A 288 -26.56 -5.35 14.98
CA ASP A 288 -27.14 -5.76 13.70
C ASP A 288 -26.04 -5.86 12.59
N ASN A 289 -24.77 -5.91 13.02
CA ASN A 289 -23.57 -5.95 12.16
C ASN A 289 -23.40 -4.74 11.22
N ASN A 290 -23.98 -3.59 11.56
CA ASN A 290 -23.80 -2.37 10.79
C ASN A 290 -22.52 -1.64 11.20
N VAL A 291 -21.90 -0.94 10.25
CA VAL A 291 -20.88 0.06 10.47
C VAL A 291 -21.44 1.44 10.15
N SER A 292 -21.29 2.39 11.09
CA SER A 292 -21.78 3.76 10.94
C SER A 292 -20.66 4.75 11.20
N ILE A 293 -20.39 5.62 10.22
CA ILE A 293 -19.41 6.70 10.32
C ILE A 293 -20.10 8.01 9.96
N GLY A 294 -19.96 9.03 10.82
CA GLY A 294 -20.63 10.31 10.68
C GLY A 294 -22.05 10.31 11.23
N ASP A 295 -22.85 11.31 10.90
CA ASP A 295 -24.22 11.48 11.41
C ASP A 295 -25.17 10.58 10.63
N THR A 296 -25.55 9.45 11.24
CA THR A 296 -26.37 8.40 10.62
C THR A 296 -27.47 7.91 11.56
N ILE A 297 -28.63 7.54 11.01
CA ILE A 297 -29.69 6.85 11.72
C ILE A 297 -30.11 5.61 10.95
N LEU A 298 -30.04 4.44 11.60
CA LEU A 298 -30.34 3.15 11.00
C LEU A 298 -31.57 2.56 11.70
N HIS A 299 -32.62 2.26 10.92
CA HIS A 299 -33.82 1.63 11.44
C HIS A 299 -34.16 0.39 10.62
N GLU A 300 -34.33 -0.76 11.30
CA GLU A 300 -34.54 -2.06 10.63
C GLU A 300 -33.55 -2.33 9.51
N SER A 301 -32.28 -2.00 9.76
CA SER A 301 -31.19 -2.13 8.79
C SER A 301 -30.12 -3.09 9.31
N PHE A 302 -29.64 -4.00 8.46
CA PHE A 302 -28.80 -5.12 8.84
C PHE A 302 -27.60 -5.24 7.88
N GLU A 303 -26.43 -5.52 8.45
CA GLU A 303 -25.20 -5.75 7.65
C GLU A 303 -24.94 -4.63 6.62
N ILE A 304 -25.15 -3.37 6.98
CA ILE A 304 -24.84 -2.23 6.10
C ILE A 304 -23.61 -1.46 6.60
N SER A 305 -22.92 -0.83 5.67
CA SER A 305 -21.85 0.13 5.98
C SER A 305 -22.25 1.50 5.48
N THR A 306 -22.40 2.45 6.40
CA THR A 306 -22.78 3.83 6.09
C THR A 306 -21.67 4.79 6.43
N VAL A 307 -21.36 5.69 5.51
CA VAL A 307 -20.40 6.78 5.71
C VAL A 307 -21.05 8.09 5.29
N ASN A 308 -21.22 9.00 6.22
CA ASN A 308 -21.71 10.34 5.97
C ASN A 308 -20.63 11.38 6.29
N SER A 309 -20.04 11.99 5.25
CA SER A 309 -19.11 13.11 5.37
C SER A 309 -19.70 14.43 4.85
N GLY A 310 -20.96 14.40 4.41
CA GLY A 310 -21.68 15.57 3.96
C GLY A 310 -22.57 16.17 5.06
N ASP A 311 -23.13 17.34 4.78
CA ASP A 311 -24.05 18.02 5.68
C ASP A 311 -25.36 17.23 5.87
N GLY A 312 -25.95 17.35 7.06
CA GLY A 312 -27.19 16.65 7.45
C GLY A 312 -27.00 15.16 7.68
N ILE A 313 -28.09 14.48 7.98
CA ILE A 313 -28.07 13.06 8.36
C ILE A 313 -28.19 12.13 7.15
N LEU A 314 -27.70 10.89 7.32
CA LEU A 314 -27.98 9.77 6.43
C LEU A 314 -28.91 8.81 7.18
N ALA A 315 -30.12 8.63 6.70
CA ALA A 315 -31.10 7.73 7.30
C ALA A 315 -31.35 6.51 6.43
N THR A 316 -31.48 5.33 7.05
CA THR A 316 -31.85 4.08 6.37
C THR A 316 -33.03 3.42 7.07
N LEU A 317 -33.90 2.80 6.28
CA LEU A 317 -35.09 2.08 6.76
C LEU A 317 -35.27 0.78 5.97
N GLY A 318 -35.28 -0.35 6.67
CA GLY A 318 -35.66 -1.64 6.11
C GLY A 318 -34.72 -2.16 4.99
N VAL A 319 -33.39 -1.94 5.12
CA VAL A 319 -32.41 -2.33 4.10
C VAL A 319 -31.32 -3.23 4.67
N SER A 320 -30.71 -4.04 3.80
CA SER A 320 -29.57 -4.90 4.16
C SER A 320 -28.50 -4.98 3.05
N ASP A 321 -27.30 -5.43 3.43
CA ASP A 321 -26.21 -5.76 2.50
C ASP A 321 -25.76 -4.61 1.60
N LEU A 322 -25.83 -3.38 2.09
CA LEU A 322 -25.48 -2.19 1.33
C LEU A 322 -24.23 -1.50 1.90
N VAL A 323 -23.52 -0.86 1.00
CA VAL A 323 -22.58 0.23 1.28
C VAL A 323 -23.22 1.53 0.81
N ILE A 324 -23.36 2.48 1.71
CA ILE A 324 -23.95 3.79 1.43
C ILE A 324 -22.95 4.87 1.84
N VAL A 325 -22.52 5.66 0.88
CA VAL A 325 -21.54 6.73 1.11
C VAL A 325 -22.13 8.06 0.64
N LYS A 326 -22.21 9.01 1.55
CA LYS A 326 -22.72 10.36 1.28
C LYS A 326 -21.63 11.40 1.49
N THR A 327 -21.46 12.23 0.48
CA THR A 327 -20.69 13.50 0.53
C THR A 327 -21.68 14.66 0.35
N ASN A 328 -21.19 15.91 0.30
CA ASN A 328 -22.06 17.06 0.01
C ASN A 328 -22.64 17.04 -1.41
N SER A 329 -21.98 16.38 -2.36
CA SER A 329 -22.36 16.42 -3.78
C SER A 329 -22.80 15.08 -4.35
N VAL A 330 -22.47 13.95 -3.68
CA VAL A 330 -22.72 12.62 -4.23
C VAL A 330 -23.25 11.68 -3.14
N VAL A 331 -24.19 10.83 -3.51
CA VAL A 331 -24.60 9.66 -2.74
C VAL A 331 -24.34 8.41 -3.57
N LEU A 332 -23.49 7.52 -3.07
CA LEU A 332 -23.31 6.19 -3.60
C LEU A 332 -24.13 5.19 -2.77
N VAL A 333 -24.93 4.39 -3.45
CA VAL A 333 -25.58 3.20 -2.87
C VAL A 333 -25.16 1.99 -3.69
N ALA A 334 -24.52 1.03 -3.06
CA ALA A 334 -24.04 -0.18 -3.72
C ALA A 334 -24.34 -1.41 -2.88
N HIS A 335 -24.78 -2.49 -3.51
CA HIS A 335 -24.84 -3.79 -2.85
C HIS A 335 -23.42 -4.29 -2.58
N LYS A 336 -23.15 -4.88 -1.42
CA LYS A 336 -21.81 -5.33 -0.99
C LYS A 336 -21.10 -6.19 -2.02
N THR A 337 -21.83 -7.11 -2.69
CA THR A 337 -21.27 -7.99 -3.72
C THR A 337 -20.80 -7.25 -4.98
N ARG A 338 -21.21 -5.98 -5.16
CA ARG A 338 -20.92 -5.17 -6.34
C ARG A 338 -20.00 -3.98 -6.05
N VAL A 339 -19.59 -3.78 -4.80
CA VAL A 339 -18.71 -2.66 -4.41
C VAL A 339 -17.39 -2.63 -5.19
N ASN A 340 -16.84 -3.79 -5.51
CA ASN A 340 -15.61 -3.86 -6.31
C ASN A 340 -15.79 -3.44 -7.77
N ASP A 341 -17.03 -3.32 -8.24
CA ASP A 341 -17.36 -2.90 -9.62
C ASP A 341 -17.51 -1.37 -9.78
N ILE A 342 -17.20 -0.58 -8.74
CA ILE A 342 -17.21 0.90 -8.79
C ILE A 342 -16.42 1.43 -10.00
N LYS A 343 -15.34 0.78 -10.39
CA LYS A 343 -14.57 1.16 -11.58
C LYS A 343 -15.40 1.18 -12.87
N SER A 344 -16.36 0.26 -13.01
CA SER A 344 -17.25 0.23 -14.18
C SER A 344 -18.26 1.38 -14.18
N LEU A 345 -18.72 1.80 -12.98
CA LEU A 345 -19.53 3.00 -12.82
C LEU A 345 -18.73 4.25 -13.22
N LEU A 346 -17.49 4.38 -12.72
CA LEU A 346 -16.62 5.50 -13.06
C LEU A 346 -16.28 5.55 -14.56
N ALA A 347 -16.08 4.40 -15.21
CA ALA A 347 -15.87 4.34 -16.65
C ALA A 347 -17.07 4.94 -17.40
N ARG A 348 -18.30 4.55 -17.01
CA ARG A 348 -19.52 5.10 -17.60
C ARG A 348 -19.69 6.62 -17.33
N MET A 349 -19.25 7.11 -16.17
CA MET A 349 -19.30 8.55 -15.86
C MET A 349 -18.32 9.35 -16.72
N LYS A 350 -17.14 8.80 -17.04
CA LYS A 350 -16.14 9.44 -17.93
C LYS A 350 -16.63 9.64 -19.37
N ASP A 351 -17.65 8.90 -19.80
CA ASP A 351 -18.23 9.04 -21.13
C ASP A 351 -19.17 10.27 -21.24
N ASP A 352 -19.49 10.95 -20.13
CA ASP A 352 -20.40 12.08 -20.08
C ASP A 352 -19.78 13.26 -19.32
N PRO A 353 -19.43 14.37 -20.00
CA PRO A 353 -18.75 15.52 -19.39
C PRO A 353 -19.51 16.16 -18.21
N ARG A 354 -20.80 15.92 -18.06
CA ARG A 354 -21.60 16.43 -16.92
C ARG A 354 -21.10 15.87 -15.59
N TYR A 355 -20.41 14.73 -15.59
CA TYR A 355 -19.93 14.06 -14.40
C TYR A 355 -18.45 14.33 -14.08
N ASP A 356 -17.72 15.07 -14.93
CA ASP A 356 -16.28 15.33 -14.74
C ASP A 356 -15.96 15.95 -13.37
N GLN A 357 -16.85 16.80 -12.86
CA GLN A 357 -16.70 17.44 -11.55
C GLN A 357 -16.79 16.49 -10.36
N TYR A 358 -17.20 15.25 -10.57
CA TYR A 358 -17.35 14.23 -9.52
C TYR A 358 -16.28 13.09 -9.62
N LEU A 359 -15.35 13.19 -10.58
CA LEU A 359 -14.32 12.16 -10.86
C LEU A 359 -12.92 12.53 -10.27
#